data_a00855ac72b67f0a09ef26ff45427ac5
#
_entry.id   a00855ac72b67f0a09ef26ff45427ac5
#
_cell.length_a   1.000
_cell.length_b   1.000
_cell.length_c   1.000
_cell.angle_alpha   90.00
_cell.angle_beta   90.00
_cell.angle_gamma   90.00
#
_symmetry.space_group_name_H-M   'P 1'
#
loop_
_entity.id
_entity.type
_entity.pdbx_description
1 polymer ?
#
loop_
_entity_poly.entity_id
_entity_poly.type
_entity_poly.pdbx_seq_one_letter_code
_entity_poly.pdbx_strand_id
1 'polypeptide(L)'
;MPRWSRRAAAAPAAVLLWSAAVLAGAPPALAHGFGQRYDLPVPLWLYLYGAAGAVLLSFVVFGLFVGGREEGHGYPRLNLLRFGPFRATLASRAFVCGLRVFSAALFGLVILAGLFGNQTPALNLAPTMVWVIWWVGFSLFVALVGNLWALANPLKVVFEWADALARRLGVEEGLEGDAPYPASWGVWPALALFFAFAWVELVLPGSATPRNVAFLVLMYSSVTWAGMSLFGKEAWLRNGEAFSVFFGVLARFAPTEVRVAGGKAREGCRARGPEVGDHVDCYGCFARASPGERELNLRPPVVGLLRPGAIPAGGLAFVLFILASVTFDGLLATPSWVGAMFFLQSMTGSFGMPGTPFYGTLGLVIVPLLFFGLYAGFAGLCRAMGGGAGFRRLAGAFAYSLVPIALAYQAAHYCTLLITEGQNLYALASDPFGWGWDLLGTGGYEVNVNVVGAALVWYSQVALIVAGHVVAVYLAHAVALREAPSPKLALRGQLPMVALMVLYTVTSLWILSQPVVE
;
A
#
# COMPACT_ATOMS: atom_id res chain seq x y z
N MET A 1 25.02 35.35 2.18
CA MET A 1 24.83 33.94 1.75
C MET A 1 24.10 33.23 2.85
N PRO A 2 22.90 32.70 2.60
CA PRO A 2 22.05 32.15 3.66
C PRO A 2 22.63 30.85 4.24
N ARG A 3 22.53 30.68 5.55
CA ARG A 3 23.00 29.51 6.32
C ARG A 3 22.37 28.15 5.91
N TRP A 4 21.46 28.15 4.96
CA TRP A 4 20.69 27.01 4.45
C TRP A 4 21.50 25.99 3.66
N SER A 5 22.56 26.42 2.95
CA SER A 5 23.31 25.52 2.05
C SER A 5 24.13 24.42 2.75
N ARG A 6 24.48 24.61 4.02
CA ARG A 6 25.28 23.62 4.76
C ARG A 6 24.46 22.54 5.46
N ARG A 7 23.21 22.81 5.86
CA ARG A 7 22.32 21.81 6.48
C ARG A 7 21.66 20.88 5.46
N ALA A 8 21.34 21.40 4.27
CA ALA A 8 20.74 20.61 3.20
C ALA A 8 21.72 19.57 2.59
N ALA A 9 23.03 19.79 2.69
CA ALA A 9 24.04 18.88 2.16
C ALA A 9 24.47 17.78 3.17
N ALA A 10 24.29 17.99 4.47
CA ALA A 10 24.72 17.03 5.49
C ALA A 10 23.75 15.85 5.67
N ALA A 11 22.45 16.04 5.48
CA ALA A 11 21.45 14.99 5.65
C ALA A 11 21.55 13.83 4.63
N PRO A 12 21.70 14.10 3.30
CA PRO A 12 21.86 13.01 2.33
C PRO A 12 23.19 12.25 2.47
N ALA A 13 24.26 12.93 2.88
CA ALA A 13 25.55 12.28 3.09
C ALA A 13 25.54 11.31 4.30
N ALA A 14 24.87 11.67 5.38
CA ALA A 14 24.72 10.81 6.56
C ALA A 14 23.86 9.56 6.23
N VAL A 15 22.80 9.72 5.43
CA VAL A 15 21.94 8.61 4.98
C VAL A 15 22.71 7.64 4.08
N LEU A 16 23.55 8.13 3.16
CA LEU A 16 24.34 7.29 2.27
C LEU A 16 25.45 6.53 2.99
N LEU A 17 26.10 7.14 3.98
CA LEU A 17 27.12 6.46 4.79
C LEU A 17 26.53 5.38 5.70
N TRP A 18 25.33 5.60 6.22
CA TRP A 18 24.61 4.61 7.02
C TRP A 18 24.13 3.42 6.18
N SER A 19 23.62 3.69 4.97
CA SER A 19 23.18 2.65 4.03
C SER A 19 24.32 1.69 3.65
N ALA A 20 25.53 2.19 3.47
CA ALA A 20 26.71 1.39 3.15
C ALA A 20 27.15 0.48 4.31
N ALA A 21 26.98 0.90 5.56
CA ALA A 21 27.37 0.12 6.74
C ALA A 21 26.39 -1.06 7.01
N VAL A 22 25.09 -0.92 6.68
CA VAL A 22 24.07 -1.97 6.85
C VAL A 22 24.25 -3.10 5.82
N LEU A 23 24.74 -2.79 4.61
CA LEU A 23 24.91 -3.76 3.52
C LEU A 23 26.10 -4.73 3.71
N ALA A 24 27.00 -4.49 4.65
CA ALA A 24 28.27 -5.22 4.74
C ALA A 24 28.25 -6.51 5.59
N GLY A 25 27.15 -6.91 6.21
CA GLY A 25 27.24 -7.97 7.24
C GLY A 25 26.06 -8.95 7.41
N ALA A 26 25.15 -9.15 6.44
CA ALA A 26 23.97 -9.99 6.63
C ALA A 26 24.17 -11.44 6.10
N PRO A 27 23.84 -12.50 6.91
CA PRO A 27 23.72 -13.87 6.42
C PRO A 27 22.47 -14.06 5.56
N PRO A 28 22.40 -15.06 4.66
CA PRO A 28 21.24 -15.30 3.79
C PRO A 28 20.00 -15.65 4.63
N ALA A 29 18.88 -15.00 4.37
CA ALA A 29 17.59 -15.28 4.97
C ALA A 29 16.72 -16.10 4.01
N LEU A 30 16.07 -17.12 4.55
CA LEU A 30 15.08 -17.94 3.87
C LEU A 30 13.73 -17.20 3.92
N ALA A 31 13.12 -16.98 2.76
CA ALA A 31 11.83 -16.34 2.63
C ALA A 31 10.71 -17.39 2.52
N HIS A 32 9.68 -17.20 3.30
CA HIS A 32 8.28 -17.66 3.19
C HIS A 32 8.01 -19.00 2.51
N GLY A 33 8.05 -20.10 3.26
CA GLY A 33 7.61 -21.40 2.80
C GLY A 33 6.21 -21.78 3.27
N PHE A 34 5.30 -22.07 2.35
CA PHE A 34 4.05 -22.78 2.64
C PHE A 34 4.12 -24.17 2.05
N GLY A 35 4.68 -25.12 2.84
CA GLY A 35 5.03 -26.47 2.41
C GLY A 35 3.86 -27.44 2.21
N GLN A 36 2.64 -27.00 1.86
CA GLN A 36 1.58 -27.94 1.52
C GLN A 36 1.20 -27.86 0.04
N ARG A 37 1.64 -28.88 -0.72
CA ARG A 37 1.16 -29.12 -2.08
C ARG A 37 -0.33 -29.45 -2.05
N TYR A 38 -1.16 -28.65 -2.71
CA TYR A 38 -2.57 -28.93 -2.93
C TYR A 38 -2.76 -29.42 -4.37
N ASP A 39 -3.13 -30.71 -4.50
CA ASP A 39 -3.51 -31.24 -5.79
C ASP A 39 -4.92 -30.74 -6.13
N LEU A 40 -5.00 -29.90 -7.17
CA LEU A 40 -6.25 -29.28 -7.59
C LEU A 40 -7.30 -30.34 -7.97
N PRO A 41 -8.54 -30.25 -7.49
CA PRO A 41 -9.60 -31.23 -7.77
C PRO A 41 -10.02 -31.23 -9.24
N VAL A 42 -9.74 -30.15 -9.98
CA VAL A 42 -9.93 -30.03 -11.42
C VAL A 42 -8.68 -29.41 -12.06
N PRO A 43 -8.43 -29.67 -13.34
CA PRO A 43 -7.26 -29.12 -14.03
C PRO A 43 -7.20 -27.59 -13.94
N LEU A 44 -6.01 -27.02 -13.73
CA LEU A 44 -5.78 -25.57 -13.58
C LEU A 44 -6.45 -24.73 -14.69
N TRP A 45 -6.41 -25.22 -15.93
CA TRP A 45 -7.00 -24.48 -17.06
C TRP A 45 -8.50 -24.17 -16.89
N LEU A 46 -9.26 -25.02 -16.16
CA LEU A 46 -10.67 -24.74 -15.85
C LEU A 46 -10.83 -23.52 -14.96
N TYR A 47 -9.96 -23.37 -13.94
CA TYR A 47 -9.96 -22.16 -13.10
C TYR A 47 -9.58 -20.91 -13.90
N LEU A 48 -8.56 -21.02 -14.76
CA LEU A 48 -8.10 -19.89 -15.58
C LEU A 48 -9.18 -19.43 -16.57
N TYR A 49 -9.79 -20.36 -17.32
CA TYR A 49 -10.87 -20.03 -18.26
C TYR A 49 -12.15 -19.62 -17.55
N GLY A 50 -12.50 -20.24 -16.42
CA GLY A 50 -13.66 -19.87 -15.64
C GLY A 50 -13.55 -18.46 -15.08
N ALA A 51 -12.40 -18.09 -14.52
CA ALA A 51 -12.12 -16.74 -14.04
C ALA A 51 -12.11 -15.70 -15.18
N ALA A 52 -11.43 -16.00 -16.30
CA ALA A 52 -11.45 -15.15 -17.48
C ALA A 52 -12.87 -14.94 -18.01
N GLY A 53 -13.66 -16.02 -18.08
CA GLY A 53 -15.08 -15.97 -18.47
C GLY A 53 -15.93 -15.12 -17.54
N ALA A 54 -15.71 -15.22 -16.23
CA ALA A 54 -16.42 -14.40 -15.23
C ALA A 54 -16.12 -12.89 -15.40
N VAL A 55 -14.85 -12.54 -15.66
CA VAL A 55 -14.45 -11.14 -15.94
C VAL A 55 -15.07 -10.64 -17.24
N LEU A 56 -15.05 -11.43 -18.31
CA LEU A 56 -15.70 -11.07 -19.58
C LEU A 56 -17.22 -10.94 -19.44
N LEU A 57 -17.85 -11.87 -18.72
CA LEU A 57 -19.29 -11.82 -18.46
C LEU A 57 -19.66 -10.55 -17.66
N SER A 58 -18.87 -10.20 -16.65
CA SER A 58 -19.10 -8.96 -15.89
C SER A 58 -19.06 -7.71 -16.77
N PHE A 59 -18.13 -7.65 -17.73
CA PHE A 59 -18.08 -6.58 -18.71
C PHE A 59 -19.36 -6.49 -19.56
N VAL A 60 -19.87 -7.62 -20.04
CA VAL A 60 -21.13 -7.67 -20.80
C VAL A 60 -22.29 -7.18 -19.93
N VAL A 61 -22.39 -7.66 -18.70
CA VAL A 61 -23.44 -7.26 -17.75
C VAL A 61 -23.38 -5.75 -17.48
N PHE A 62 -22.22 -5.20 -17.14
CA PHE A 62 -22.11 -3.76 -16.92
C PHE A 62 -22.41 -2.95 -18.19
N GLY A 63 -21.96 -3.40 -19.35
CA GLY A 63 -22.24 -2.76 -20.63
C GLY A 63 -23.72 -2.71 -21.01
N LEU A 64 -24.51 -3.70 -20.54
CA LEU A 64 -25.96 -3.77 -20.79
C LEU A 64 -26.79 -2.99 -19.76
N PHE A 65 -26.39 -3.03 -18.47
CA PHE A 65 -27.23 -2.56 -17.38
C PHE A 65 -26.74 -1.25 -16.73
N VAL A 66 -25.48 -0.86 -16.90
CA VAL A 66 -24.91 0.37 -16.36
C VAL A 66 -24.74 1.38 -17.50
N GLY A 67 -25.81 2.04 -17.90
CA GLY A 67 -25.85 2.89 -19.10
C GLY A 67 -25.87 4.41 -18.85
N GLY A 68 -25.78 4.89 -17.61
CA GLY A 68 -25.90 6.30 -17.27
C GLY A 68 -24.56 7.02 -17.13
N ARG A 69 -24.42 8.21 -17.72
CA ARG A 69 -23.44 9.20 -17.24
C ARG A 69 -23.92 9.62 -15.83
N GLU A 70 -23.33 9.11 -14.80
CA GLU A 70 -23.50 9.68 -13.46
C GLU A 70 -22.76 11.03 -13.40
N GLU A 71 -23.41 12.07 -13.88
CA GLU A 71 -22.96 13.44 -13.70
C GLU A 71 -23.23 13.83 -12.24
N GLY A 72 -22.18 13.78 -11.40
CA GLY A 72 -22.13 14.52 -10.15
C GLY A 72 -23.07 14.12 -9.02
N HIS A 73 -23.77 13.00 -9.10
CA HIS A 73 -24.61 12.54 -7.98
C HIS A 73 -23.74 12.01 -6.86
N GLY A 74 -23.79 12.69 -5.73
CA GLY A 74 -23.12 12.21 -4.50
C GLY A 74 -23.66 10.84 -4.12
N TYR A 75 -22.77 9.89 -3.84
CA TYR A 75 -23.15 8.59 -3.28
C TYR A 75 -23.78 8.75 -1.88
N PRO A 76 -24.61 7.80 -1.43
CA PRO A 76 -25.22 7.85 -0.11
C PRO A 76 -24.15 7.82 0.98
N ARG A 77 -24.34 8.66 1.99
CA ARG A 77 -23.45 8.79 3.14
C ARG A 77 -24.24 8.73 4.43
N LEU A 78 -23.76 7.91 5.37
CA LEU A 78 -24.28 7.88 6.72
C LEU A 78 -23.23 8.45 7.68
N ASN A 79 -23.47 9.64 8.21
CA ASN A 79 -22.53 10.24 9.16
C ASN A 79 -22.64 9.56 10.53
N LEU A 80 -21.63 8.77 10.89
CA LEU A 80 -21.56 8.05 12.16
C LEU A 80 -21.48 9.01 13.37
N LEU A 81 -20.90 10.21 13.20
CA LEU A 81 -20.78 11.18 14.29
C LEU A 81 -22.12 11.86 14.66
N ARG A 82 -23.21 11.60 13.90
CA ARG A 82 -24.56 11.99 14.31
C ARG A 82 -25.06 11.13 15.47
N PHE A 83 -24.53 9.91 15.63
CA PHE A 83 -24.93 9.02 16.74
C PHE A 83 -24.08 9.33 17.98
N GLY A 84 -24.75 9.61 19.11
CA GLY A 84 -24.12 10.00 20.37
C GLY A 84 -22.96 9.08 20.82
N PRO A 85 -23.13 7.76 20.87
CA PRO A 85 -22.05 6.83 21.27
C PRO A 85 -20.81 6.93 20.37
N PHE A 86 -20.99 6.94 19.05
CA PHE A 86 -19.86 7.05 18.12
C PHE A 86 -19.13 8.40 18.23
N ARG A 87 -19.88 9.49 18.41
CA ARG A 87 -19.29 10.80 18.64
C ARG A 87 -18.53 10.85 19.96
N ALA A 88 -19.10 10.30 21.02
CA ALA A 88 -18.49 10.31 22.35
C ALA A 88 -17.20 9.47 22.41
N THR A 89 -17.09 8.41 21.59
CA THR A 89 -15.91 7.56 21.52
C THR A 89 -14.92 8.03 20.46
N LEU A 90 -15.27 7.92 19.17
CA LEU A 90 -14.35 8.11 18.03
C LEU A 90 -13.89 9.56 17.83
N ALA A 91 -14.73 10.56 18.21
CA ALA A 91 -14.36 11.97 18.12
C ALA A 91 -13.82 12.53 19.46
N SER A 92 -13.73 11.73 20.53
CA SER A 92 -13.22 12.19 21.81
C SER A 92 -11.71 12.43 21.75
N ARG A 93 -11.26 13.49 22.42
CA ARG A 93 -9.83 13.80 22.54
C ARG A 93 -9.08 12.67 23.26
N ALA A 94 -9.71 12.04 24.26
CA ALA A 94 -9.12 10.94 25.01
C ALA A 94 -8.84 9.72 24.11
N PHE A 95 -9.81 9.32 23.27
CA PHE A 95 -9.64 8.21 22.32
C PHE A 95 -8.54 8.50 21.31
N VAL A 96 -8.56 9.68 20.67
CA VAL A 96 -7.53 10.04 19.67
C VAL A 96 -6.14 10.14 20.33
N CYS A 97 -6.05 10.72 21.52
CA CYS A 97 -4.79 10.77 22.27
C CYS A 97 -4.31 9.38 22.66
N GLY A 98 -5.19 8.53 23.21
CA GLY A 98 -4.87 7.15 23.57
C GLY A 98 -4.37 6.33 22.36
N LEU A 99 -5.04 6.46 21.20
CA LEU A 99 -4.62 5.82 19.96
C LEU A 99 -3.23 6.27 19.51
N ARG A 100 -2.93 7.56 19.60
CA ARG A 100 -1.62 8.13 19.23
C ARG A 100 -0.53 7.68 20.20
N VAL A 101 -0.80 7.67 21.49
CA VAL A 101 0.14 7.16 22.52
C VAL A 101 0.40 5.67 22.30
N PHE A 102 -0.65 4.88 22.08
CA PHE A 102 -0.52 3.45 21.78
C PHE A 102 0.33 3.20 20.53
N SER A 103 0.05 3.91 19.44
CA SER A 103 0.81 3.78 18.19
C SER A 103 2.29 4.14 18.38
N ALA A 104 2.60 5.23 19.08
CA ALA A 104 3.98 5.64 19.36
C ALA A 104 4.69 4.67 20.33
N ALA A 105 3.98 4.14 21.32
CA ALA A 105 4.53 3.14 22.25
C ALA A 105 4.82 1.82 21.54
N LEU A 106 3.90 1.35 20.68
CA LEU A 106 4.12 0.14 19.88
C LEU A 106 5.29 0.31 18.91
N PHE A 107 5.40 1.46 18.27
CA PHE A 107 6.53 1.80 17.41
C PHE A 107 7.85 1.78 18.18
N GLY A 108 7.90 2.38 19.38
CA GLY A 108 9.07 2.32 20.25
C GLY A 108 9.40 0.89 20.70
N LEU A 109 8.37 0.10 21.04
CA LEU A 109 8.54 -1.31 21.43
C LEU A 109 9.13 -2.15 20.29
N VAL A 110 8.69 -1.97 19.06
CA VAL A 110 9.25 -2.64 17.88
C VAL A 110 10.74 -2.33 17.72
N ILE A 111 11.13 -1.07 17.84
CA ILE A 111 12.54 -0.67 17.74
C ILE A 111 13.36 -1.28 18.88
N LEU A 112 12.88 -1.18 20.13
CA LEU A 112 13.60 -1.70 21.31
C LEU A 112 13.71 -3.23 21.26
N ALA A 113 12.64 -3.94 20.91
CA ALA A 113 12.67 -5.39 20.76
C ALA A 113 13.65 -5.82 19.67
N GLY A 114 13.65 -5.15 18.52
CA GLY A 114 14.58 -5.44 17.42
C GLY A 114 16.05 -5.22 17.81
N LEU A 115 16.36 -4.13 18.54
CA LEU A 115 17.73 -3.79 18.92
C LEU A 115 18.27 -4.67 20.06
N PHE A 116 17.44 -4.96 21.05
CA PHE A 116 17.88 -5.55 22.34
C PHE A 116 17.34 -6.94 22.59
N GLY A 117 16.33 -7.40 21.84
CA GLY A 117 15.74 -8.72 22.00
C GLY A 117 16.50 -9.82 21.28
N ASN A 118 15.92 -11.03 21.33
CA ASN A 118 16.39 -12.21 20.64
C ASN A 118 16.47 -11.94 19.13
N GLN A 119 17.52 -12.42 18.47
CA GLN A 119 17.73 -12.17 17.03
C GLN A 119 17.15 -13.25 16.12
N THR A 120 16.45 -14.24 16.68
CA THR A 120 15.66 -15.21 15.92
C THR A 120 14.33 -14.57 15.54
N PRO A 121 13.98 -14.45 14.24
CA PRO A 121 12.78 -13.73 13.79
C PRO A 121 11.46 -14.18 14.46
N ALA A 122 11.27 -15.49 14.65
CA ALA A 122 10.06 -16.04 15.27
C ALA A 122 9.94 -15.75 16.78
N LEU A 123 11.05 -15.41 17.46
CA LEU A 123 11.11 -15.12 18.89
C LEU A 123 11.20 -13.62 19.20
N ASN A 124 10.89 -12.75 18.25
CA ASN A 124 10.99 -11.30 18.40
C ASN A 124 9.80 -10.59 17.78
N LEU A 125 9.28 -9.60 18.50
CA LEU A 125 8.10 -8.84 18.05
C LEU A 125 8.33 -8.06 16.74
N ALA A 126 9.55 -7.55 16.51
CA ALA A 126 9.82 -6.60 15.45
C ALA A 126 9.51 -7.16 14.03
N PRO A 127 9.99 -8.34 13.62
CA PRO A 127 9.69 -8.89 12.31
C PRO A 127 8.19 -9.19 12.10
N THR A 128 7.57 -9.87 13.06
CA THR A 128 6.14 -10.20 12.97
C THR A 128 5.28 -8.95 12.91
N MET A 129 5.59 -7.93 13.73
CA MET A 129 4.83 -6.69 13.75
C MET A 129 5.00 -5.90 12.45
N VAL A 130 6.21 -5.81 11.89
CA VAL A 130 6.47 -5.01 10.69
C VAL A 130 5.98 -5.72 9.44
N TRP A 131 6.40 -6.98 9.20
CA TRP A 131 6.16 -7.67 7.94
C TRP A 131 4.77 -8.31 7.85
N VAL A 132 4.23 -8.82 8.97
CA VAL A 132 2.96 -9.55 8.97
C VAL A 132 1.80 -8.64 9.39
N ILE A 133 1.88 -8.06 10.59
CA ILE A 133 0.75 -7.32 11.16
C ILE A 133 0.58 -5.95 10.51
N TRP A 134 1.67 -5.18 10.38
CA TRP A 134 1.59 -3.82 9.83
C TRP A 134 1.59 -3.82 8.31
N TRP A 135 2.52 -4.49 7.65
CA TRP A 135 2.59 -4.48 6.19
C TRP A 135 1.36 -5.15 5.55
N VAL A 136 1.02 -6.36 5.96
CA VAL A 136 -0.10 -7.12 5.41
C VAL A 136 -1.41 -6.80 6.12
N GLY A 137 -1.49 -7.06 7.42
CA GLY A 137 -2.73 -6.95 8.18
C GLY A 137 -3.30 -5.53 8.20
N PHE A 138 -2.44 -4.52 8.44
CA PHE A 138 -2.89 -3.13 8.50
C PHE A 138 -3.21 -2.56 7.10
N SER A 139 -2.56 -3.02 6.03
CA SER A 139 -2.94 -2.67 4.66
C SER A 139 -4.36 -3.13 4.33
N LEU A 140 -4.70 -4.37 4.68
CA LEU A 140 -6.06 -4.91 4.51
C LEU A 140 -7.06 -4.16 5.41
N PHE A 141 -6.69 -3.86 6.65
CA PHE A 141 -7.53 -3.06 7.54
C PHE A 141 -7.84 -1.68 6.94
N VAL A 142 -6.84 -0.97 6.40
CA VAL A 142 -7.05 0.34 5.78
C VAL A 142 -7.98 0.24 4.57
N ALA A 143 -7.84 -0.78 3.76
CA ALA A 143 -8.70 -0.98 2.59
C ALA A 143 -10.14 -1.36 2.95
N LEU A 144 -10.34 -2.16 4.00
CA LEU A 144 -11.65 -2.70 4.38
C LEU A 144 -12.39 -1.85 5.41
N VAL A 145 -11.67 -1.03 6.18
CA VAL A 145 -12.26 -0.21 7.25
C VAL A 145 -12.07 1.28 6.99
N GLY A 146 -10.82 1.74 6.84
CA GLY A 146 -10.50 3.15 6.63
C GLY A 146 -9.10 3.56 7.03
N ASN A 147 -8.68 4.77 6.69
CA ASN A 147 -7.33 5.26 6.87
C ASN A 147 -7.01 5.64 8.32
N LEU A 148 -6.82 4.62 9.16
CA LEU A 148 -6.39 4.84 10.54
C LEU A 148 -4.95 5.40 10.62
N TRP A 149 -4.10 5.12 9.61
CA TRP A 149 -2.73 5.66 9.54
C TRP A 149 -2.68 7.18 9.58
N ALA A 150 -3.57 7.85 8.88
CA ALA A 150 -3.62 9.30 8.87
C ALA A 150 -3.85 9.93 10.26
N LEU A 151 -4.48 9.20 11.19
CA LEU A 151 -4.73 9.62 12.58
C LEU A 151 -3.62 9.18 13.52
N ALA A 152 -3.12 7.95 13.36
CA ALA A 152 -2.26 7.25 14.31
C ALA A 152 -0.83 7.02 13.80
N ASN A 153 -0.41 7.64 12.68
CA ASN A 153 0.94 7.50 12.15
C ASN A 153 1.99 7.84 13.22
N PRO A 154 2.77 6.85 13.72
CA PRO A 154 3.71 7.06 14.81
C PRO A 154 4.83 8.03 14.44
N LEU A 155 5.25 8.07 13.17
CA LEU A 155 6.29 8.99 12.69
C LEU A 155 5.82 10.45 12.84
N LYS A 156 4.56 10.72 12.48
CA LYS A 156 3.92 12.02 12.68
C LYS A 156 3.79 12.36 14.17
N VAL A 157 3.34 11.40 14.97
CA VAL A 157 3.09 11.60 16.40
C VAL A 157 4.39 11.94 17.13
N VAL A 158 5.45 11.16 16.90
CA VAL A 158 6.77 11.38 17.50
C VAL A 158 7.35 12.73 17.05
N PHE A 159 7.22 13.08 15.76
CA PHE A 159 7.68 14.38 15.25
C PHE A 159 6.93 15.54 15.91
N GLU A 160 5.61 15.46 16.07
CA GLU A 160 4.81 16.50 16.73
C GLU A 160 5.17 16.65 18.21
N TRP A 161 5.51 15.56 18.91
CA TRP A 161 5.99 15.63 20.28
C TRP A 161 7.38 16.25 20.38
N ALA A 162 8.28 15.89 19.46
CA ALA A 162 9.63 16.46 19.38
C ALA A 162 9.57 17.97 19.06
N ASP A 163 8.71 18.38 18.11
CA ASP A 163 8.50 19.79 17.77
C ASP A 163 7.94 20.58 18.98
N ALA A 164 6.94 20.04 19.67
CA ALA A 164 6.40 20.66 20.87
C ALA A 164 7.42 20.77 22.00
N LEU A 165 8.30 19.77 22.16
CA LEU A 165 9.39 19.83 23.14
C LEU A 165 10.43 20.86 22.73
N ALA A 166 10.85 20.92 21.46
CA ALA A 166 11.80 21.90 20.95
C ALA A 166 11.33 23.35 21.21
N ARG A 167 10.04 23.63 20.95
CA ARG A 167 9.43 24.94 21.25
C ARG A 167 9.47 25.26 22.74
N ARG A 168 9.21 24.29 23.62
CA ARG A 168 9.33 24.48 25.10
C ARG A 168 10.76 24.73 25.54
N LEU A 169 11.74 24.20 24.83
CA LEU A 169 13.18 24.40 25.10
C LEU A 169 13.74 25.68 24.46
N GLY A 170 12.88 26.55 23.89
CA GLY A 170 13.27 27.86 23.37
C GLY A 170 13.61 27.88 21.87
N VAL A 171 13.34 26.82 21.12
CA VAL A 171 13.41 26.84 19.65
C VAL A 171 12.10 27.44 19.12
N GLU A 172 12.02 28.75 18.98
CA GLU A 172 10.78 29.47 18.66
C GLU A 172 10.13 28.99 17.34
N GLU A 173 10.91 28.72 16.32
CA GLU A 173 10.44 28.21 15.02
C GLU A 173 10.01 26.74 15.06
N GLY A 174 10.38 25.99 16.11
CA GLY A 174 10.17 24.54 16.22
C GLY A 174 11.05 23.73 15.27
N LEU A 175 10.63 22.51 14.97
CA LEU A 175 11.32 21.58 14.06
C LEU A 175 10.67 21.54 12.67
N GLU A 176 9.43 21.96 12.54
CA GLU A 176 8.66 21.92 11.28
C GLU A 176 9.14 23.04 10.35
N GLY A 177 9.62 22.67 9.16
CA GLY A 177 10.04 23.63 8.14
C GLY A 177 8.89 24.16 7.32
N ASP A 178 9.17 25.24 6.58
CA ASP A 178 8.22 25.96 5.74
C ASP A 178 8.65 26.04 4.27
N ALA A 179 9.73 25.33 3.88
CA ALA A 179 10.18 25.31 2.51
C ALA A 179 9.06 24.78 1.58
N PRO A 180 8.76 25.46 0.47
CA PRO A 180 7.72 25.03 -0.43
C PRO A 180 8.09 23.70 -1.06
N TYR A 181 7.19 22.70 -0.95
CA TYR A 181 7.38 21.41 -1.61
C TYR A 181 7.30 21.60 -3.13
N PRO A 182 8.32 21.16 -3.91
CA PRO A 182 8.32 21.36 -5.34
C PRO A 182 7.14 20.65 -6.02
N ALA A 183 6.26 21.40 -6.68
CA ALA A 183 5.07 20.83 -7.33
C ALA A 183 5.44 19.79 -8.41
N SER A 184 6.59 19.95 -9.08
CA SER A 184 7.09 19.00 -10.08
C SER A 184 7.45 17.63 -9.50
N TRP A 185 7.77 17.54 -8.21
CA TRP A 185 8.07 16.29 -7.55
C TRP A 185 6.82 15.43 -7.36
N GLY A 186 5.65 16.03 -7.16
CA GLY A 186 4.42 15.26 -6.93
C GLY A 186 4.65 14.13 -5.92
N VAL A 187 4.29 12.90 -6.26
CA VAL A 187 4.50 11.70 -5.42
C VAL A 187 5.72 10.86 -5.83
N TRP A 188 6.63 11.38 -6.65
CA TRP A 188 7.85 10.66 -7.05
C TRP A 188 8.76 10.28 -5.86
N PRO A 189 8.96 11.15 -4.84
CA PRO A 189 9.71 10.75 -3.64
C PRO A 189 9.06 9.60 -2.88
N ALA A 190 7.72 9.58 -2.77
CA ALA A 190 7.00 8.46 -2.17
C ALA A 190 7.19 7.16 -2.97
N LEU A 191 7.18 7.23 -4.32
CA LEU A 191 7.46 6.09 -5.18
C LEU A 191 8.88 5.55 -4.97
N ALA A 192 9.87 6.44 -4.89
CA ALA A 192 11.25 6.04 -4.64
C ALA A 192 11.42 5.36 -3.27
N LEU A 193 10.78 5.88 -2.22
CA LEU A 193 10.79 5.26 -0.90
C LEU A 193 10.02 3.94 -0.89
N PHE A 194 8.92 3.82 -1.63
CA PHE A 194 8.16 2.58 -1.74
C PHE A 194 8.92 1.52 -2.56
N PHE A 195 9.66 1.94 -3.60
CA PHE A 195 10.60 1.06 -4.30
C PHE A 195 11.70 0.54 -3.37
N ALA A 196 12.31 1.43 -2.57
CA ALA A 196 13.32 1.04 -1.60
C ALA A 196 12.75 0.07 -0.55
N PHE A 197 11.52 0.28 -0.07
CA PHE A 197 10.83 -0.64 0.82
C PHE A 197 10.62 -2.02 0.16
N ALA A 198 10.08 -2.07 -1.06
CA ALA A 198 9.90 -3.31 -1.80
C ALA A 198 11.23 -4.03 -2.07
N TRP A 199 12.31 -3.26 -2.32
CA TRP A 199 13.65 -3.84 -2.47
C TRP A 199 14.15 -4.47 -1.17
N VAL A 200 13.92 -3.81 -0.03
CA VAL A 200 14.27 -4.35 1.29
C VAL A 200 13.48 -5.63 1.58
N GLU A 201 12.18 -5.62 1.29
CA GLU A 201 11.30 -6.77 1.52
C GLU A 201 11.68 -7.97 0.66
N LEU A 202 11.83 -7.76 -0.65
CA LEU A 202 11.90 -8.83 -1.65
C LEU A 202 13.31 -9.25 -2.04
N VAL A 203 14.30 -8.39 -1.80
CA VAL A 203 15.65 -8.57 -2.35
C VAL A 203 16.74 -8.58 -1.29
N LEU A 204 16.59 -7.80 -0.20
CA LEU A 204 17.65 -7.67 0.79
C LEU A 204 17.75 -8.91 1.69
N PRO A 205 18.89 -9.65 1.66
CA PRO A 205 19.10 -10.76 2.58
C PRO A 205 19.07 -10.28 4.04
N GLY A 206 18.41 -11.07 4.92
CA GLY A 206 18.33 -10.76 6.33
C GLY A 206 17.38 -9.61 6.70
N SER A 207 16.50 -9.18 5.79
CA SER A 207 15.49 -8.15 6.05
C SER A 207 14.56 -8.49 7.22
N ALA A 208 14.37 -9.78 7.54
CA ALA A 208 13.56 -10.24 8.67
C ALA A 208 14.37 -10.39 9.97
N THR A 209 15.70 -10.18 9.99
CA THR A 209 16.49 -10.21 11.23
C THR A 209 16.05 -9.04 12.12
N PRO A 210 15.71 -9.26 13.42
CA PRO A 210 15.14 -8.22 14.29
C PRO A 210 15.94 -6.92 14.33
N ARG A 211 17.28 -7.01 14.45
CA ARG A 211 18.16 -5.83 14.45
C ARG A 211 18.09 -5.07 13.15
N ASN A 212 18.05 -5.77 12.00
CA ASN A 212 17.94 -5.14 10.68
C ASN A 212 16.59 -4.44 10.54
N VAL A 213 15.50 -5.07 10.98
CA VAL A 213 14.16 -4.43 11.01
C VAL A 213 14.20 -3.13 11.80
N ALA A 214 14.77 -3.14 13.01
CA ALA A 214 14.88 -1.93 13.83
C ALA A 214 15.69 -0.82 13.14
N PHE A 215 16.83 -1.15 12.52
CA PHE A 215 17.63 -0.18 11.77
C PHE A 215 16.91 0.36 10.54
N LEU A 216 16.21 -0.49 9.79
CA LEU A 216 15.40 -0.07 8.64
C LEU A 216 14.27 0.88 9.05
N VAL A 217 13.58 0.58 10.16
CA VAL A 217 12.54 1.45 10.73
C VAL A 217 13.14 2.80 11.15
N LEU A 218 14.29 2.82 11.83
CA LEU A 218 14.97 4.05 12.24
C LEU A 218 15.45 4.87 11.04
N MET A 219 16.01 4.22 10.02
CA MET A 219 16.46 4.86 8.79
C MET A 219 15.29 5.52 8.04
N TYR A 220 14.20 4.77 7.86
CA TYR A 220 12.99 5.28 7.23
C TYR A 220 12.39 6.46 8.00
N SER A 221 12.38 6.36 9.34
CA SER A 221 11.92 7.43 10.23
C SER A 221 12.76 8.70 10.07
N SER A 222 14.08 8.54 10.01
CA SER A 222 15.02 9.67 9.84
C SER A 222 14.79 10.41 8.52
N VAL A 223 14.60 9.67 7.41
CA VAL A 223 14.26 10.25 6.10
C VAL A 223 12.93 11.00 6.16
N THR A 224 11.93 10.39 6.81
CA THR A 224 10.60 10.99 6.94
C THR A 224 10.62 12.25 7.80
N TRP A 225 11.32 12.23 8.94
CA TRP A 225 11.46 13.40 9.79
C TRP A 225 12.28 14.51 9.14
N ALA A 226 13.33 14.17 8.37
CA ALA A 226 14.06 15.16 7.56
C ALA A 226 13.15 15.83 6.52
N GLY A 227 12.29 15.06 5.85
CA GLY A 227 11.30 15.60 4.92
C GLY A 227 10.28 16.52 5.59
N MET A 228 9.78 16.15 6.79
CA MET A 228 8.89 16.99 7.59
C MET A 228 9.57 18.28 8.08
N SER A 229 10.87 18.20 8.45
CA SER A 229 11.65 19.35 8.88
C SER A 229 12.06 20.26 7.72
N LEU A 230 12.00 19.82 6.48
CA LEU A 230 12.30 20.65 5.30
C LEU A 230 11.03 21.30 4.73
N PHE A 231 10.01 20.48 4.46
CA PHE A 231 8.84 20.87 3.67
C PHE A 231 7.56 21.02 4.50
N GLY A 232 7.64 20.81 5.79
CA GLY A 232 6.48 20.72 6.67
C GLY A 232 5.79 19.34 6.61
N LYS A 233 5.25 18.91 7.76
CA LYS A 233 4.70 17.57 7.94
C LYS A 233 3.52 17.25 6.99
N GLU A 234 2.63 18.22 6.75
CA GLU A 234 1.45 17.98 5.91
C GLU A 234 1.82 17.83 4.44
N ALA A 235 2.79 18.61 3.95
CA ALA A 235 3.25 18.51 2.57
C ALA A 235 4.01 17.21 2.31
N TRP A 236 4.92 16.86 3.24
CA TRP A 236 5.70 15.64 3.13
C TRP A 236 4.84 14.37 3.23
N LEU A 237 3.97 14.25 4.24
CA LEU A 237 3.08 13.10 4.40
C LEU A 237 2.09 12.91 3.24
N ARG A 238 1.72 14.00 2.56
CA ARG A 238 0.81 13.93 1.41
C ARG A 238 1.51 13.44 0.15
N ASN A 239 2.78 13.79 -0.06
CA ASN A 239 3.44 13.64 -1.35
C ASN A 239 4.73 12.82 -1.28
N GLY A 240 5.50 12.91 -0.21
CA GLY A 240 6.85 12.34 -0.10
C GLY A 240 6.91 11.07 0.74
N GLU A 241 6.00 10.87 1.69
CA GLU A 241 6.02 9.71 2.57
C GLU A 241 5.26 8.53 1.95
N ALA A 242 5.99 7.43 1.70
CA ALA A 242 5.50 6.29 0.92
C ALA A 242 4.21 5.67 1.48
N PHE A 243 4.15 5.42 2.80
CA PHE A 243 3.01 4.72 3.40
C PHE A 243 1.78 5.60 3.59
N SER A 244 1.95 6.90 3.80
CA SER A 244 0.80 7.84 3.78
C SER A 244 0.17 7.91 2.40
N VAL A 245 0.98 7.88 1.33
CA VAL A 245 0.48 7.81 -0.05
C VAL A 245 -0.16 6.44 -0.32
N PHE A 246 0.51 5.34 0.05
CA PHE A 246 0.03 3.96 -0.14
C PHE A 246 -1.32 3.73 0.56
N PHE A 247 -1.39 4.00 1.87
CA PHE A 247 -2.64 3.85 2.63
C PHE A 247 -3.72 4.84 2.17
N GLY A 248 -3.32 6.02 1.68
CA GLY A 248 -4.23 6.97 1.05
C GLY A 248 -4.87 6.43 -0.22
N VAL A 249 -4.14 5.64 -1.02
CA VAL A 249 -4.68 4.95 -2.21
C VAL A 249 -5.62 3.81 -1.79
N LEU A 250 -5.21 2.96 -0.85
CA LEU A 250 -6.05 1.84 -0.36
C LEU A 250 -7.34 2.32 0.31
N ALA A 251 -7.29 3.38 1.09
CA ALA A 251 -8.44 3.94 1.79
C ALA A 251 -9.54 4.47 0.84
N ARG A 252 -9.23 4.71 -0.43
CA ARG A 252 -10.27 5.03 -1.43
C ARG A 252 -11.22 3.86 -1.68
N PHE A 253 -10.76 2.64 -1.47
CA PHE A 253 -11.60 1.44 -1.52
C PHE A 253 -12.51 1.32 -0.29
N ALA A 254 -12.10 1.85 0.86
CA ALA A 254 -12.74 1.68 2.16
C ALA A 254 -14.18 2.21 2.22
N PRO A 255 -15.02 1.57 3.06
CA PRO A 255 -16.39 2.02 3.31
C PRO A 255 -16.47 3.27 4.20
N THR A 256 -15.38 3.71 4.81
CA THR A 256 -15.38 4.94 5.62
C THR A 256 -14.66 6.09 4.93
N GLU A 257 -15.08 7.30 5.22
CA GLU A 257 -14.42 8.53 4.79
C GLU A 257 -14.54 9.62 5.86
N VAL A 258 -13.54 10.50 5.95
CA VAL A 258 -13.65 11.74 6.72
C VAL A 258 -14.02 12.89 5.79
N ARG A 259 -14.89 13.80 6.26
CA ARG A 259 -15.32 14.99 5.52
C ARG A 259 -15.44 16.18 6.45
N VAL A 260 -15.28 17.37 5.89
CA VAL A 260 -15.59 18.64 6.58
C VAL A 260 -16.77 19.31 5.89
N ALA A 261 -17.88 19.44 6.59
CA ALA A 261 -19.15 19.96 6.09
C ALA A 261 -19.29 21.47 6.41
N GLY A 262 -18.71 22.33 5.59
CA GLY A 262 -18.87 23.79 5.72
C GLY A 262 -17.80 24.49 6.58
N GLY A 263 -18.00 25.80 6.83
CA GLY A 263 -17.23 26.64 7.75
C GLY A 263 -15.85 27.12 7.28
N LYS A 264 -15.16 27.85 8.17
CA LYS A 264 -13.84 28.47 7.94
C LYS A 264 -12.73 27.43 7.67
N ALA A 265 -12.86 26.23 8.21
CA ALA A 265 -11.93 25.12 7.95
C ALA A 265 -11.95 24.69 6.47
N ARG A 266 -13.10 24.80 5.80
CA ARG A 266 -13.26 24.53 4.36
C ARG A 266 -12.58 25.59 3.49
N GLU A 267 -12.68 26.87 3.86
CA GLU A 267 -12.02 27.97 3.14
C GLU A 267 -10.50 27.88 3.23
N GLY A 268 -9.96 27.59 4.41
CA GLY A 268 -8.52 27.37 4.61
C GLY A 268 -7.97 26.15 3.85
N CYS A 269 -8.79 25.14 3.54
CA CYS A 269 -8.40 24.01 2.73
C CYS A 269 -8.43 24.32 1.22
N ARG A 270 -9.38 25.14 0.74
CA ARG A 270 -9.46 25.57 -0.68
C ARG A 270 -8.21 26.34 -1.12
N ALA A 271 -7.61 27.12 -0.21
CA ALA A 271 -6.40 27.89 -0.51
C ALA A 271 -5.16 27.04 -0.78
N ARG A 272 -5.19 25.71 -0.54
CA ARG A 272 -4.04 24.80 -0.65
C ARG A 272 -4.05 23.86 -1.85
N GLY A 273 -4.94 24.02 -2.82
CA GLY A 273 -4.92 23.32 -4.11
C GLY A 273 -6.29 23.04 -4.72
N PRO A 274 -6.41 23.05 -6.06
CA PRO A 274 -7.68 22.90 -6.78
C PRO A 274 -8.24 21.47 -6.80
N GLU A 275 -7.51 20.47 -6.31
CA GLU A 275 -7.88 19.04 -6.43
C GLU A 275 -8.79 18.51 -5.31
N VAL A 276 -9.12 19.32 -4.31
CA VAL A 276 -9.94 18.87 -3.18
C VAL A 276 -11.38 19.31 -3.36
N GLY A 277 -12.05 18.75 -4.37
CA GLY A 277 -13.51 18.75 -4.40
C GLY A 277 -14.04 18.09 -3.13
N ASP A 278 -15.04 18.67 -2.48
CA ASP A 278 -15.76 18.15 -1.31
C ASP A 278 -14.98 17.91 0.01
N HIS A 279 -13.68 18.21 0.11
CA HIS A 279 -12.85 18.01 1.32
C HIS A 279 -12.96 16.60 1.94
N VAL A 280 -13.13 15.59 1.11
CA VAL A 280 -13.18 14.19 1.51
C VAL A 280 -11.76 13.67 1.69
N ASP A 281 -11.52 12.91 2.77
CA ASP A 281 -10.22 12.33 3.16
C ASP A 281 -9.11 13.36 3.41
N CYS A 282 -9.47 14.62 3.71
CA CYS A 282 -8.54 15.64 4.20
C CYS A 282 -8.43 15.59 5.73
N TYR A 283 -7.56 14.73 6.25
CA TYR A 283 -7.39 14.54 7.70
C TYR A 283 -6.84 15.78 8.41
N GLY A 284 -5.99 16.57 7.77
CA GLY A 284 -5.53 17.84 8.30
C GLY A 284 -6.64 18.87 8.42
N CYS A 285 -7.58 18.92 7.46
CA CYS A 285 -8.75 19.77 7.53
C CYS A 285 -9.72 19.29 8.61
N PHE A 286 -9.93 17.96 8.69
CA PHE A 286 -10.78 17.33 9.70
C PHE A 286 -10.27 17.62 11.13
N ALA A 287 -8.96 17.55 11.36
CA ALA A 287 -8.38 17.84 12.67
C ALA A 287 -8.56 19.29 13.12
N ARG A 288 -8.59 20.25 12.18
CA ARG A 288 -8.77 21.69 12.45
C ARG A 288 -10.24 22.14 12.51
N ALA A 289 -11.14 21.33 11.91
CA ALA A 289 -12.57 21.65 11.89
C ALA A 289 -13.18 21.61 13.29
N SER A 290 -14.24 22.41 13.49
CA SER A 290 -15.02 22.35 14.71
C SER A 290 -15.76 20.99 14.84
N PRO A 291 -16.09 20.54 16.07
CA PRO A 291 -16.77 19.24 16.25
C PRO A 291 -18.08 19.10 15.46
N GLY A 292 -18.81 20.21 15.24
CA GLY A 292 -20.06 20.21 14.47
C GLY A 292 -19.87 20.12 12.95
N GLU A 293 -18.67 20.42 12.45
CA GLU A 293 -18.34 20.39 11.01
C GLU A 293 -17.68 19.06 10.59
N ARG A 294 -17.29 18.23 11.56
CA ARG A 294 -16.65 16.95 11.32
C ARG A 294 -17.68 15.88 10.96
N GLU A 295 -17.44 15.19 9.88
CA GLU A 295 -18.21 14.01 9.48
C GLU A 295 -17.29 12.81 9.32
N LEU A 296 -17.62 11.71 9.98
CA LEU A 296 -17.10 10.38 9.70
C LEU A 296 -18.22 9.62 9.02
N ASN A 297 -18.13 9.46 7.72
CA ASN A 297 -19.19 8.88 6.91
C ASN A 297 -18.93 7.41 6.62
N LEU A 298 -19.98 6.60 6.71
CA LEU A 298 -20.06 5.30 6.08
C LEU A 298 -20.59 5.52 4.65
N ARG A 299 -19.89 4.98 3.67
CA ARG A 299 -20.19 5.05 2.23
C ARG A 299 -20.16 3.65 1.62
N PRO A 300 -20.76 3.41 0.45
CA PRO A 300 -20.51 2.17 -0.29
C PRO A 300 -19.01 1.99 -0.53
N PRO A 301 -18.47 0.76 -0.35
CA PRO A 301 -17.07 0.49 -0.70
C PRO A 301 -16.79 0.87 -2.16
N VAL A 302 -15.53 1.10 -2.50
CA VAL A 302 -15.07 1.36 -3.89
C VAL A 302 -15.37 2.77 -4.41
N VAL A 303 -16.46 3.42 -3.97
CA VAL A 303 -16.88 4.73 -4.54
C VAL A 303 -15.82 5.84 -4.43
N GLY A 304 -14.91 5.74 -3.47
CA GLY A 304 -13.77 6.65 -3.37
C GLY A 304 -12.80 6.57 -4.55
N LEU A 305 -12.82 5.46 -5.32
CA LEU A 305 -12.03 5.27 -6.54
C LEU A 305 -12.71 5.87 -7.78
N LEU A 306 -14.01 6.18 -7.71
CA LEU A 306 -14.78 6.80 -8.80
C LEU A 306 -14.62 8.32 -8.89
N ARG A 307 -13.76 8.94 -8.08
CA ARG A 307 -13.57 10.40 -8.08
C ARG A 307 -13.19 10.90 -9.48
N PRO A 308 -13.79 12.03 -9.95
CA PRO A 308 -13.47 12.57 -11.26
C PRO A 308 -12.04 13.10 -11.32
N GLY A 309 -11.46 13.01 -12.52
CA GLY A 309 -10.13 13.50 -12.82
C GLY A 309 -9.08 12.40 -13.01
N ALA A 310 -8.09 12.71 -13.84
CA ALA A 310 -6.93 11.86 -14.05
C ALA A 310 -5.87 12.13 -12.97
N ILE A 311 -5.25 11.08 -12.46
CA ILE A 311 -4.12 11.25 -11.54
C ILE A 311 -2.86 11.68 -12.31
N PRO A 312 -1.98 12.48 -11.70
CA PRO A 312 -0.68 12.83 -12.27
C PRO A 312 0.18 11.60 -12.57
N ALA A 313 1.17 11.75 -13.45
CA ALA A 313 2.06 10.66 -13.85
C ALA A 313 2.73 9.93 -12.68
N GLY A 314 3.18 10.66 -11.64
CA GLY A 314 3.75 10.04 -10.44
C GLY A 314 2.73 9.18 -9.68
N GLY A 315 1.46 9.62 -9.60
CA GLY A 315 0.40 8.83 -8.97
C GLY A 315 0.04 7.57 -9.78
N LEU A 316 -0.01 7.68 -11.10
CA LEU A 316 -0.16 6.53 -11.99
C LEU A 316 1.00 5.54 -11.80
N ALA A 317 2.23 6.05 -11.78
CA ALA A 317 3.41 5.24 -11.54
C ALA A 317 3.34 4.52 -10.20
N PHE A 318 2.92 5.21 -9.14
CA PHE A 318 2.78 4.64 -7.81
C PHE A 318 1.76 3.48 -7.78
N VAL A 319 0.57 3.67 -8.38
CA VAL A 319 -0.47 2.61 -8.45
C VAL A 319 0.01 1.40 -9.25
N LEU A 320 0.66 1.62 -10.41
CA LEU A 320 1.21 0.53 -11.21
C LEU A 320 2.34 -0.20 -10.48
N PHE A 321 3.16 0.52 -9.72
CA PHE A 321 4.23 -0.10 -8.95
C PHE A 321 3.69 -0.94 -7.78
N ILE A 322 2.62 -0.52 -7.08
CA ILE A 322 1.94 -1.36 -6.08
C ILE A 322 1.53 -2.70 -6.71
N LEU A 323 0.87 -2.66 -7.87
CA LEU A 323 0.42 -3.86 -8.55
C LEU A 323 1.58 -4.75 -9.02
N ALA A 324 2.61 -4.13 -9.59
CA ALA A 324 3.76 -4.85 -10.13
C ALA A 324 4.64 -5.46 -9.03
N SER A 325 4.84 -4.78 -7.89
CA SER A 325 5.67 -5.28 -6.78
C SER A 325 5.06 -6.51 -6.13
N VAL A 326 3.76 -6.51 -5.84
CA VAL A 326 3.08 -7.68 -5.26
C VAL A 326 3.00 -8.85 -6.26
N THR A 327 2.93 -8.57 -7.57
CA THR A 327 3.01 -9.60 -8.61
C THR A 327 4.41 -10.19 -8.70
N PHE A 328 5.43 -9.35 -8.60
CA PHE A 328 6.82 -9.78 -8.59
C PHE A 328 7.14 -10.65 -7.37
N ASP A 329 6.62 -10.28 -6.20
CA ASP A 329 6.74 -11.11 -5.00
C ASP A 329 6.20 -12.53 -5.22
N GLY A 330 4.97 -12.65 -5.74
CA GLY A 330 4.44 -13.97 -6.10
C GLY A 330 5.25 -14.71 -7.17
N LEU A 331 5.85 -13.97 -8.12
CA LEU A 331 6.67 -14.56 -9.17
C LEU A 331 8.02 -15.10 -8.63
N LEU A 332 8.63 -14.42 -7.66
CA LEU A 332 9.92 -14.81 -7.05
C LEU A 332 9.90 -16.25 -6.51
N ALA A 333 8.78 -16.69 -5.97
CA ALA A 333 8.62 -18.02 -5.41
C ALA A 333 8.32 -19.10 -6.46
N THR A 334 8.29 -18.80 -7.76
CA THR A 334 7.93 -19.75 -8.80
C THR A 334 9.13 -20.47 -9.41
N PRO A 335 8.97 -21.75 -9.84
CA PRO A 335 10.01 -22.47 -10.59
C PRO A 335 10.43 -21.74 -11.87
N SER A 336 9.52 -21.00 -12.50
CA SER A 336 9.78 -20.21 -13.70
C SER A 336 10.78 -19.09 -13.46
N TRP A 337 10.68 -18.37 -12.33
CA TRP A 337 11.64 -17.35 -11.95
C TRP A 337 13.01 -17.94 -11.62
N VAL A 338 13.02 -19.04 -10.86
CA VAL A 338 14.27 -19.76 -10.52
C VAL A 338 14.97 -20.24 -11.80
N GLY A 339 14.23 -20.83 -12.73
CA GLY A 339 14.76 -21.24 -14.03
C GLY A 339 15.32 -20.07 -14.86
N ALA A 340 14.61 -18.93 -14.86
CA ALA A 340 15.10 -17.72 -15.53
C ALA A 340 16.40 -17.18 -14.89
N MET A 341 16.51 -17.22 -13.57
CA MET A 341 17.75 -16.83 -12.87
C MET A 341 18.93 -17.74 -13.24
N PHE A 342 18.73 -19.06 -13.26
CA PHE A 342 19.78 -20.00 -13.68
C PHE A 342 20.20 -19.78 -15.14
N PHE A 343 19.24 -19.51 -16.01
CA PHE A 343 19.52 -19.18 -17.41
C PHE A 343 20.36 -17.91 -17.54
N LEU A 344 19.96 -16.84 -16.86
CA LEU A 344 20.71 -15.58 -16.83
C LEU A 344 22.11 -15.77 -16.26
N GLN A 345 22.26 -16.55 -15.21
CA GLN A 345 23.55 -16.88 -14.62
C GLN A 345 24.45 -17.63 -15.62
N SER A 346 23.91 -18.57 -16.38
CA SER A 346 24.68 -19.29 -17.39
C SER A 346 25.21 -18.39 -18.51
N MET A 347 24.49 -17.29 -18.81
CA MET A 347 24.90 -16.30 -19.81
C MET A 347 25.89 -15.27 -19.27
N THR A 348 25.77 -14.90 -18.00
CA THR A 348 26.57 -13.83 -17.37
C THR A 348 27.80 -14.36 -16.63
N GLY A 349 28.00 -15.68 -16.58
CA GLY A 349 29.11 -16.31 -15.85
C GLY A 349 28.99 -16.11 -14.34
N SER A 350 30.10 -15.82 -13.66
CA SER A 350 30.15 -15.67 -12.20
C SER A 350 29.50 -14.39 -11.65
N PHE A 351 28.76 -13.65 -12.45
CA PHE A 351 28.07 -12.42 -12.02
C PHE A 351 26.86 -12.73 -11.14
N GLY A 352 27.10 -13.27 -9.98
CA GLY A 352 26.13 -13.57 -8.96
C GLY A 352 25.61 -15.02 -9.03
N MET A 353 25.39 -15.61 -7.86
CA MET A 353 24.70 -16.90 -7.74
C MET A 353 23.17 -16.70 -7.84
N PRO A 354 22.37 -17.71 -8.22
CA PRO A 354 20.92 -17.67 -8.11
C PRO A 354 20.52 -17.23 -6.69
N GLY A 355 19.54 -16.35 -6.57
CA GLY A 355 19.16 -15.79 -5.27
C GLY A 355 20.00 -14.62 -4.77
N THR A 356 20.98 -14.15 -5.56
CA THR A 356 21.72 -12.94 -5.19
C THR A 356 20.85 -11.69 -5.32
N PRO A 357 21.12 -10.62 -4.55
CA PRO A 357 20.42 -9.35 -4.66
C PRO A 357 20.44 -8.75 -6.07
N PHE A 358 21.42 -9.11 -6.90
CA PHE A 358 21.52 -8.62 -8.27
C PHE A 358 20.32 -9.03 -9.14
N TYR A 359 19.98 -10.31 -9.18
CA TYR A 359 18.85 -10.80 -10.02
C TYR A 359 17.51 -10.36 -9.46
N GLY A 360 17.35 -10.35 -8.12
CA GLY A 360 16.17 -9.80 -7.47
C GLY A 360 15.98 -8.31 -7.80
N THR A 361 17.05 -7.52 -7.75
CA THR A 361 17.01 -6.09 -8.14
C THR A 361 16.64 -5.94 -9.62
N LEU A 362 17.24 -6.74 -10.50
CA LEU A 362 16.94 -6.69 -11.93
C LEU A 362 15.46 -7.00 -12.19
N GLY A 363 14.90 -8.02 -11.52
CA GLY A 363 13.49 -8.37 -11.61
C GLY A 363 12.58 -7.26 -11.09
N LEU A 364 12.91 -6.68 -9.92
CA LEU A 364 12.15 -5.59 -9.33
C LEU A 364 12.16 -4.31 -10.19
N VAL A 365 13.11 -4.15 -11.10
CA VAL A 365 13.13 -3.07 -12.10
C VAL A 365 12.38 -3.48 -13.36
N ILE A 366 12.70 -4.66 -13.92
CA ILE A 366 12.16 -5.09 -15.23
C ILE A 366 10.66 -5.35 -15.15
N VAL A 367 10.18 -6.06 -14.12
CA VAL A 367 8.75 -6.43 -14.02
C VAL A 367 7.86 -5.18 -13.95
N PRO A 368 8.11 -4.18 -13.09
CA PRO A 368 7.35 -2.93 -13.14
C PRO A 368 7.45 -2.20 -14.48
N LEU A 369 8.62 -2.16 -15.12
CA LEU A 369 8.75 -1.53 -16.44
C LEU A 369 7.92 -2.23 -17.51
N LEU A 370 7.82 -3.56 -17.47
CA LEU A 370 6.92 -4.33 -18.34
C LEU A 370 5.45 -3.98 -18.07
N PHE A 371 5.05 -3.88 -16.79
CA PHE A 371 3.70 -3.45 -16.41
C PHE A 371 3.39 -2.05 -16.94
N PHE A 372 4.32 -1.10 -16.80
CA PHE A 372 4.18 0.26 -17.35
C PHE A 372 4.02 0.23 -18.88
N GLY A 373 4.85 -0.53 -19.59
CA GLY A 373 4.81 -0.66 -21.03
C GLY A 373 3.50 -1.26 -21.52
N LEU A 374 3.06 -2.38 -20.91
CA LEU A 374 1.79 -3.02 -21.21
C LEU A 374 0.61 -2.08 -20.95
N TYR A 375 0.56 -1.48 -19.76
CA TYR A 375 -0.50 -0.53 -19.42
C TYR A 375 -0.55 0.65 -20.41
N ALA A 376 0.58 1.25 -20.73
CA ALA A 376 0.67 2.35 -21.68
C ALA A 376 0.21 1.93 -23.09
N GLY A 377 0.60 0.74 -23.55
CA GLY A 377 0.15 0.18 -24.83
C GLY A 377 -1.36 -0.01 -24.87
N PHE A 378 -1.94 -0.65 -23.85
CA PHE A 378 -3.40 -0.86 -23.78
C PHE A 378 -4.17 0.45 -23.62
N ALA A 379 -3.68 1.42 -22.82
CA ALA A 379 -4.27 2.76 -22.71
C ALA A 379 -4.21 3.52 -24.06
N GLY A 380 -3.14 3.34 -24.84
CA GLY A 380 -3.03 3.84 -26.21
C GLY A 380 -4.09 3.25 -27.15
N LEU A 381 -4.32 1.92 -27.07
CA LEU A 381 -5.38 1.23 -27.81
C LEU A 381 -6.77 1.71 -27.37
N CYS A 382 -7.02 1.90 -26.07
CA CYS A 382 -8.28 2.46 -25.56
C CYS A 382 -8.56 3.83 -26.18
N ARG A 383 -7.54 4.69 -26.27
CA ARG A 383 -7.65 6.00 -26.93
C ARG A 383 -7.99 5.86 -28.42
N ALA A 384 -7.30 4.99 -29.13
CA ALA A 384 -7.49 4.80 -30.57
C ALA A 384 -8.90 4.29 -30.89
N MET A 385 -9.47 3.43 -30.05
CA MET A 385 -10.79 2.82 -30.25
C MET A 385 -11.96 3.65 -29.69
N GLY A 386 -11.74 4.40 -28.59
CA GLY A 386 -12.79 5.13 -27.88
C GLY A 386 -12.92 6.60 -28.27
N GLY A 387 -11.86 7.20 -28.84
CA GLY A 387 -11.80 8.64 -29.10
C GLY A 387 -11.83 9.48 -27.82
N GLY A 388 -11.92 10.81 -27.97
CA GLY A 388 -12.14 11.72 -26.86
C GLY A 388 -10.86 12.19 -26.17
N ALA A 389 -10.63 11.84 -24.91
CA ALA A 389 -9.57 12.39 -24.08
C ALA A 389 -8.14 12.10 -24.60
N GLY A 390 -7.20 13.02 -24.29
CA GLY A 390 -5.78 12.80 -24.59
C GLY A 390 -5.20 11.62 -23.82
N PHE A 391 -4.12 11.00 -24.35
CA PHE A 391 -3.50 9.79 -23.78
C PHE A 391 -3.22 9.91 -22.26
N ARG A 392 -2.56 10.99 -21.83
CA ARG A 392 -2.19 11.18 -20.40
C ARG A 392 -3.41 11.23 -19.49
N ARG A 393 -4.47 11.90 -19.95
CA ARG A 393 -5.73 12.00 -19.19
C ARG A 393 -6.39 10.64 -19.08
N LEU A 394 -6.50 9.90 -20.19
CA LEU A 394 -7.14 8.60 -20.21
C LEU A 394 -6.37 7.58 -19.36
N ALA A 395 -5.05 7.51 -19.51
CA ALA A 395 -4.19 6.64 -18.71
C ALA A 395 -4.30 6.95 -17.20
N GLY A 396 -4.29 8.23 -16.82
CA GLY A 396 -4.47 8.61 -15.41
C GLY A 396 -5.88 8.35 -14.89
N ALA A 397 -6.92 8.44 -15.71
CA ALA A 397 -8.30 8.20 -15.32
C ALA A 397 -8.58 6.72 -15.02
N PHE A 398 -8.01 5.79 -15.81
CA PHE A 398 -8.14 4.34 -15.57
C PHE A 398 -7.30 3.82 -14.41
N ALA A 399 -6.30 4.57 -13.91
CA ALA A 399 -5.34 4.06 -12.92
C ALA A 399 -6.01 3.51 -11.65
N TYR A 400 -7.01 4.21 -11.12
CA TYR A 400 -7.69 3.75 -9.91
C TYR A 400 -8.54 2.47 -10.11
N SER A 401 -8.89 2.09 -11.34
CA SER A 401 -9.53 0.80 -11.58
C SER A 401 -8.60 -0.40 -11.33
N LEU A 402 -7.28 -0.18 -11.25
CA LEU A 402 -6.30 -1.22 -10.91
C LEU A 402 -6.18 -1.49 -9.41
N VAL A 403 -6.61 -0.56 -8.55
CA VAL A 403 -6.49 -0.69 -7.09
C VAL A 403 -7.22 -1.92 -6.53
N PRO A 404 -8.47 -2.24 -6.93
CA PRO A 404 -9.13 -3.47 -6.49
C PRO A 404 -8.38 -4.74 -6.90
N ILE A 405 -7.71 -4.73 -8.05
CA ILE A 405 -6.91 -5.86 -8.52
C ILE A 405 -5.67 -6.04 -7.62
N ALA A 406 -4.94 -4.95 -7.35
CA ALA A 406 -3.78 -4.98 -6.47
C ALA A 406 -4.16 -5.44 -5.05
N LEU A 407 -5.27 -4.93 -4.50
CA LEU A 407 -5.79 -5.32 -3.19
C LEU A 407 -6.21 -6.80 -3.15
N ALA A 408 -6.92 -7.26 -4.17
CA ALA A 408 -7.34 -8.65 -4.26
C ALA A 408 -6.15 -9.61 -4.37
N TYR A 409 -5.13 -9.23 -5.15
CA TYR A 409 -3.90 -10.02 -5.26
C TYR A 409 -3.13 -10.02 -3.94
N GLN A 410 -2.97 -8.88 -3.28
CA GLN A 410 -2.33 -8.79 -1.96
C GLN A 410 -3.06 -9.64 -0.93
N ALA A 411 -4.40 -9.58 -0.89
CA ALA A 411 -5.19 -10.43 -0.01
C ALA A 411 -5.03 -11.91 -0.34
N ALA A 412 -5.09 -12.29 -1.62
CA ALA A 412 -4.95 -13.67 -2.06
C ALA A 412 -3.55 -14.24 -1.78
N HIS A 413 -2.50 -13.43 -1.96
CA HIS A 413 -1.11 -13.84 -1.78
C HIS A 413 -0.74 -13.97 -0.29
N TYR A 414 -1.09 -12.97 0.52
CA TYR A 414 -0.65 -12.89 1.90
C TYR A 414 -1.66 -13.36 2.96
N CYS A 415 -2.89 -13.78 2.58
CA CYS A 415 -3.90 -14.21 3.55
C CYS A 415 -3.39 -15.35 4.44
N THR A 416 -2.71 -16.34 3.85
CA THR A 416 -2.16 -17.48 4.57
C THR A 416 -1.06 -17.04 5.53
N LEU A 417 -0.13 -16.19 5.07
CA LEU A 417 0.92 -15.60 5.91
C LEU A 417 0.31 -14.88 7.13
N LEU A 418 -0.72 -14.08 6.92
CA LEU A 418 -1.37 -13.36 8.02
C LEU A 418 -2.06 -14.32 9.00
N ILE A 419 -2.68 -15.40 8.51
CA ILE A 419 -3.38 -16.37 9.34
C ILE A 419 -2.42 -17.26 10.11
N THR A 420 -1.28 -17.66 9.51
CA THR A 420 -0.30 -18.53 10.15
C THR A 420 0.70 -17.72 10.98
N GLU A 421 1.51 -16.87 10.36
CA GLU A 421 2.55 -16.11 11.06
C GLU A 421 1.99 -15.04 11.98
N GLY A 422 0.78 -14.53 11.69
CA GLY A 422 0.08 -13.60 12.58
C GLY A 422 -0.24 -14.19 13.96
N GLN A 423 -0.33 -15.53 14.08
CA GLN A 423 -0.53 -16.22 15.36
C GLN A 423 0.67 -16.04 16.31
N ASN A 424 1.88 -15.83 15.78
CA ASN A 424 3.04 -15.55 16.63
C ASN A 424 2.81 -14.35 17.57
N LEU A 425 1.90 -13.45 17.20
CA LEU A 425 1.57 -12.31 18.05
C LEU A 425 1.01 -12.72 19.42
N TYR A 426 0.38 -13.90 19.56
CA TYR A 426 -0.08 -14.40 20.87
C TYR A 426 1.09 -14.65 21.82
N ALA A 427 2.13 -15.35 21.38
CA ALA A 427 3.34 -15.59 22.19
C ALA A 427 4.14 -14.29 22.38
N LEU A 428 4.31 -13.51 21.29
CA LEU A 428 5.10 -12.28 21.30
C LEU A 428 4.45 -11.13 22.08
N ALA A 429 3.14 -11.17 22.32
CA ALA A 429 2.49 -10.24 23.25
C ALA A 429 2.89 -10.51 24.71
N SER A 430 3.17 -11.77 25.08
CA SER A 430 3.71 -12.14 26.39
C SER A 430 5.22 -11.92 26.50
N ASP A 431 5.96 -12.09 25.40
CA ASP A 431 7.41 -11.94 25.37
C ASP A 431 7.90 -11.22 24.11
N PRO A 432 7.75 -9.90 24.04
CA PRO A 432 8.10 -9.14 22.84
C PRO A 432 9.60 -9.13 22.52
N PHE A 433 10.45 -9.44 23.50
CA PHE A 433 11.90 -9.45 23.39
C PHE A 433 12.50 -10.84 23.18
N GLY A 434 11.74 -11.91 23.39
CA GLY A 434 12.25 -13.28 23.38
C GLY A 434 13.24 -13.57 24.54
N TRP A 435 12.95 -13.02 25.72
CA TRP A 435 13.76 -13.18 26.94
C TRP A 435 13.23 -14.26 27.87
N GLY A 436 12.20 -14.97 27.46
CA GLY A 436 11.56 -16.01 28.27
C GLY A 436 10.49 -15.46 29.21
N TRP A 437 9.93 -14.28 28.92
CA TRP A 437 8.82 -13.73 29.67
C TRP A 437 7.50 -14.43 29.33
N ASP A 438 6.57 -14.42 30.29
CA ASP A 438 5.20 -14.87 30.07
C ASP A 438 4.21 -13.90 30.75
N LEU A 439 4.22 -12.64 30.29
CA LEU A 439 3.49 -11.54 30.92
C LEU A 439 1.96 -11.72 30.88
N LEU A 440 1.44 -12.42 29.88
CA LEU A 440 0.00 -12.62 29.65
C LEU A 440 -0.43 -14.09 29.75
N GLY A 441 0.47 -15.03 30.09
CA GLY A 441 0.18 -16.46 30.11
C GLY A 441 0.08 -17.10 28.72
N THR A 442 0.61 -16.44 27.68
CA THR A 442 0.54 -16.92 26.29
C THR A 442 1.92 -17.21 25.67
N GLY A 443 2.99 -17.14 26.47
CA GLY A 443 4.37 -17.35 25.98
C GLY A 443 4.63 -18.73 25.40
N GLY A 444 3.89 -19.76 25.83
CA GLY A 444 3.96 -21.12 25.31
C GLY A 444 3.06 -21.41 24.10
N TYR A 445 2.47 -20.40 23.46
CA TYR A 445 1.61 -20.60 22.31
C TYR A 445 2.41 -21.05 21.08
N GLU A 446 2.01 -22.17 20.48
CA GLU A 446 2.58 -22.71 19.25
C GLU A 446 1.70 -22.40 18.04
N VAL A 447 2.32 -21.99 16.94
CA VAL A 447 1.61 -21.67 15.69
C VAL A 447 0.97 -22.93 15.12
N ASN A 448 -0.34 -22.89 14.90
CA ASN A 448 -1.06 -23.93 14.19
C ASN A 448 -1.08 -23.65 12.68
N VAL A 449 -0.21 -24.29 11.93
CA VAL A 449 -0.12 -24.15 10.47
C VAL A 449 -1.32 -24.77 9.73
N ASN A 450 -2.11 -25.62 10.41
CA ASN A 450 -3.26 -26.34 9.84
C ASN A 450 -4.60 -25.65 10.14
N VAL A 451 -4.61 -24.41 10.60
CA VAL A 451 -5.86 -23.66 10.88
C VAL A 451 -6.75 -23.54 9.65
N VAL A 452 -6.14 -23.42 8.47
CA VAL A 452 -6.87 -23.30 7.20
C VAL A 452 -6.36 -24.37 6.25
N GLY A 453 -7.28 -25.21 5.75
CA GLY A 453 -6.95 -26.25 4.78
C GLY A 453 -6.61 -25.65 3.40
N ALA A 454 -5.67 -26.27 2.68
CA ALA A 454 -5.19 -25.82 1.38
C ALA A 454 -6.31 -25.61 0.33
N ALA A 455 -7.36 -26.43 0.37
CA ALA A 455 -8.54 -26.27 -0.49
C ALA A 455 -9.24 -24.90 -0.26
N LEU A 456 -9.49 -24.55 1.02
CA LEU A 456 -10.14 -23.30 1.35
C LEU A 456 -9.26 -22.10 0.95
N VAL A 457 -7.95 -22.20 1.14
CA VAL A 457 -6.99 -21.18 0.68
C VAL A 457 -7.13 -20.98 -0.83
N TRP A 458 -7.05 -22.03 -1.62
CA TRP A 458 -7.14 -21.95 -3.08
C TRP A 458 -8.47 -21.34 -3.56
N TYR A 459 -9.61 -21.83 -3.06
CA TYR A 459 -10.90 -21.28 -3.45
C TYR A 459 -11.07 -19.81 -3.03
N SER A 460 -10.54 -19.44 -1.87
CA SER A 460 -10.54 -18.05 -1.42
C SER A 460 -9.69 -17.16 -2.31
N GLN A 461 -8.51 -17.63 -2.72
CA GLN A 461 -7.63 -16.93 -3.66
C GLN A 461 -8.32 -16.69 -5.01
N VAL A 462 -8.91 -17.74 -5.59
CA VAL A 462 -9.67 -17.63 -6.86
C VAL A 462 -10.83 -16.63 -6.71
N ALA A 463 -11.60 -16.74 -5.65
CA ALA A 463 -12.74 -15.84 -5.40
C ALA A 463 -12.29 -14.37 -5.23
N LEU A 464 -11.22 -14.11 -4.48
CA LEU A 464 -10.67 -12.78 -4.28
C LEU A 464 -10.18 -12.17 -5.61
N ILE A 465 -9.41 -12.95 -6.38
CA ILE A 465 -8.89 -12.48 -7.69
C ILE A 465 -10.05 -12.14 -8.62
N VAL A 466 -11.03 -13.02 -8.77
CA VAL A 466 -12.21 -12.76 -9.63
C VAL A 466 -12.98 -11.54 -9.15
N ALA A 467 -13.27 -11.44 -7.85
CA ALA A 467 -14.01 -10.31 -7.28
C ALA A 467 -13.27 -8.96 -7.51
N GLY A 468 -11.95 -8.92 -7.30
CA GLY A 468 -11.15 -7.73 -7.56
C GLY A 468 -11.21 -7.28 -9.02
N HIS A 469 -11.15 -8.23 -9.96
CA HIS A 469 -11.24 -7.92 -11.38
C HIS A 469 -12.66 -7.51 -11.81
N VAL A 470 -13.71 -8.11 -11.27
CA VAL A 470 -15.10 -7.68 -11.51
C VAL A 470 -15.32 -6.24 -11.05
N VAL A 471 -14.83 -5.89 -9.87
CA VAL A 471 -14.87 -4.51 -9.36
C VAL A 471 -14.06 -3.56 -10.26
N ALA A 472 -12.89 -3.98 -10.72
CA ALA A 472 -12.05 -3.20 -11.62
C ALA A 472 -12.74 -2.95 -12.97
N VAL A 473 -13.44 -3.95 -13.53
CA VAL A 473 -14.23 -3.80 -14.76
C VAL A 473 -15.35 -2.78 -14.57
N TYR A 474 -16.06 -2.83 -13.44
CA TYR A 474 -17.07 -1.82 -13.11
C TYR A 474 -16.48 -0.40 -13.08
N LEU A 475 -15.37 -0.20 -12.37
CA LEU A 475 -14.70 1.10 -12.29
C LEU A 475 -14.22 1.58 -13.68
N ALA A 476 -13.61 0.69 -14.46
CA ALA A 476 -13.16 1.00 -15.81
C ALA A 476 -14.33 1.37 -16.72
N HIS A 477 -15.47 0.68 -16.59
CA HIS A 477 -16.70 1.01 -17.32
C HIS A 477 -17.22 2.41 -16.97
N ALA A 478 -17.32 2.73 -15.67
CA ALA A 478 -17.74 4.05 -15.20
C ALA A 478 -16.80 5.17 -15.69
N VAL A 479 -15.48 4.93 -15.69
CA VAL A 479 -14.48 5.86 -16.25
C VAL A 479 -14.66 6.02 -17.76
N ALA A 480 -14.83 4.92 -18.50
CA ALA A 480 -15.01 4.96 -19.95
C ALA A 480 -16.25 5.77 -20.36
N LEU A 481 -17.39 5.58 -19.66
CA LEU A 481 -18.62 6.35 -19.91
C LEU A 481 -18.42 7.85 -19.69
N ARG A 482 -17.57 8.23 -18.74
CA ARG A 482 -17.28 9.63 -18.39
C ARG A 482 -16.31 10.30 -19.36
N GLU A 483 -15.29 9.56 -19.81
CA GLU A 483 -14.21 10.10 -20.66
C GLU A 483 -14.52 10.02 -22.16
N ALA A 484 -15.43 9.15 -22.61
CA ALA A 484 -15.78 8.98 -24.02
C ALA A 484 -16.88 9.95 -24.46
N PRO A 485 -16.90 10.35 -25.77
CA PRO A 485 -17.91 11.23 -26.33
C PRO A 485 -19.31 10.61 -26.35
N SER A 486 -19.41 9.28 -26.44
CA SER A 486 -20.70 8.56 -26.51
C SER A 486 -20.60 7.18 -25.87
N PRO A 487 -21.72 6.59 -25.38
CA PRO A 487 -21.73 5.24 -24.78
C PRO A 487 -21.20 4.15 -25.70
N LYS A 488 -21.45 4.25 -27.04
CA LYS A 488 -20.93 3.28 -28.02
C LYS A 488 -19.39 3.34 -28.09
N LEU A 489 -18.82 4.54 -28.07
CA LEU A 489 -17.37 4.73 -28.06
C LEU A 489 -16.77 4.36 -26.72
N ALA A 490 -17.48 4.56 -25.60
CA ALA A 490 -17.08 4.07 -24.30
C ALA A 490 -16.92 2.54 -24.29
N LEU A 491 -17.92 1.81 -24.80
CA LEU A 491 -17.87 0.35 -24.88
C LEU A 491 -16.72 -0.16 -25.75
N ARG A 492 -16.48 0.46 -26.91
CA ARG A 492 -15.37 0.09 -27.79
C ARG A 492 -14.02 0.43 -27.17
N GLY A 493 -13.92 1.64 -26.61
CA GLY A 493 -12.68 2.17 -26.05
C GLY A 493 -12.18 1.42 -24.83
N GLN A 494 -13.02 0.72 -24.08
CA GLN A 494 -12.60 -0.05 -22.92
C GLN A 494 -12.21 -1.50 -23.23
N LEU A 495 -12.53 -2.05 -24.42
CA LEU A 495 -12.19 -3.42 -24.78
C LEU A 495 -10.71 -3.77 -24.58
N PRO A 496 -9.73 -2.93 -24.96
CA PRO A 496 -8.34 -3.22 -24.66
C PRO A 496 -8.07 -3.34 -23.17
N MET A 497 -8.65 -2.46 -22.33
CA MET A 497 -8.45 -2.53 -20.88
C MET A 497 -9.05 -3.81 -20.29
N VAL A 498 -10.21 -4.26 -20.77
CA VAL A 498 -10.80 -5.55 -20.37
C VAL A 498 -9.90 -6.71 -20.79
N ALA A 499 -9.32 -6.66 -22.00
CA ALA A 499 -8.35 -7.68 -22.43
C ALA A 499 -7.10 -7.72 -21.51
N LEU A 500 -6.59 -6.56 -21.10
CA LEU A 500 -5.50 -6.47 -20.13
C LEU A 500 -5.91 -7.08 -18.77
N MET A 501 -7.12 -6.78 -18.29
CA MET A 501 -7.64 -7.34 -17.03
C MET A 501 -7.79 -8.87 -17.10
N VAL A 502 -8.29 -9.41 -18.22
CA VAL A 502 -8.38 -10.86 -18.43
C VAL A 502 -6.99 -11.50 -18.46
N LEU A 503 -6.04 -10.91 -19.19
CA LEU A 503 -4.66 -11.37 -19.22
C LEU A 503 -4.07 -11.40 -17.81
N TYR A 504 -4.28 -10.34 -17.03
CA TYR A 504 -3.77 -10.26 -15.69
C TYR A 504 -4.46 -11.24 -14.73
N THR A 505 -5.78 -11.48 -14.88
CA THR A 505 -6.51 -12.51 -14.11
C THR A 505 -5.87 -13.89 -14.30
N VAL A 506 -5.61 -14.27 -15.55
CA VAL A 506 -4.98 -15.55 -15.89
C VAL A 506 -3.56 -15.63 -15.31
N THR A 507 -2.77 -14.57 -15.47
CA THR A 507 -1.40 -14.49 -14.95
C THR A 507 -1.38 -14.59 -13.42
N SER A 508 -2.25 -13.87 -12.73
CA SER A 508 -2.35 -13.88 -11.27
C SER A 508 -2.68 -15.26 -10.72
N LEU A 509 -3.69 -15.93 -11.28
CA LEU A 509 -4.08 -17.28 -10.87
C LEU A 509 -3.01 -18.31 -11.22
N TRP A 510 -2.33 -18.14 -12.36
CA TRP A 510 -1.22 -19.00 -12.74
C TRP A 510 -0.06 -18.88 -11.74
N ILE A 511 0.33 -17.65 -11.34
CA ILE A 511 1.39 -17.46 -10.33
C ILE A 511 0.98 -18.12 -9.00
N LEU A 512 -0.25 -17.86 -8.52
CA LEU A 512 -0.74 -18.40 -7.24
C LEU A 512 -0.87 -19.94 -7.25
N SER A 513 -0.98 -20.56 -8.42
CA SER A 513 -1.05 -22.02 -8.58
C SER A 513 0.31 -22.71 -8.62
N GLN A 514 1.40 -21.95 -8.76
CA GLN A 514 2.73 -22.55 -8.84
C GLN A 514 3.17 -23.09 -7.47
N PRO A 515 3.87 -24.24 -7.45
CA PRO A 515 4.51 -24.70 -6.23
C PRO A 515 5.56 -23.67 -5.79
N VAL A 516 5.60 -23.40 -4.51
CA VAL A 516 6.63 -22.54 -3.91
C VAL A 516 7.96 -23.32 -3.93
N VAL A 517 9.00 -22.71 -4.47
CA VAL A 517 10.36 -23.25 -4.44
C VAL A 517 11.06 -22.62 -3.24
N GLU A 518 11.41 -23.45 -2.24
CA GLU A 518 12.20 -23.06 -1.06
C GLU A 518 13.69 -22.93 -1.41
#